data_1cd66eda85b5bdf7571470d4b704e0aa
#
_entry.id   1cd66eda85b5bdf7571470d4b704e0aa
#
_cell.length_a   1.000
_cell.length_b   1.000
_cell.length_c   1.000
_cell.angle_alpha   90.00
_cell.angle_beta   90.00
_cell.angle_gamma   90.00
#
_symmetry.space_group_name_H-M   'P 1'
#
loop_
_entity.id
_entity.type
_entity.pdbx_description
1 polymer ?
#
loop_
_entity_poly.entity_id
_entity_poly.type
_entity_poly.pdbx_seq_one_letter_code
_entity_poly.pdbx_strand_id
1 'polypeptide(L)'
;MKSLQNNLIQWMVSKMSKPLLSYNLQKINLIFHGFDIKVEESNKNIELNQYTNALFTSFSIDSPVFEDKKGVFIFTVYGTIVYVGMTNDSLKKVIMRTYGNIIPRKLHKDGQLTACRLSAFLNKNHNKKIELWFIECDDKEKIKQIKNELIDEYKPEINKR
;
A
#
# COMPACT_ATOMS: atom_id res chain seq x y z
N MET A 1 -19.68 11.30 -14.46
CA MET A 1 -18.53 10.79 -13.72
C MET A 1 -18.69 10.77 -12.21
N LYS A 2 -19.20 11.82 -11.57
CA LYS A 2 -19.47 11.82 -10.11
C LYS A 2 -20.43 10.72 -9.64
N SER A 3 -21.42 10.31 -10.44
CA SER A 3 -22.39 9.27 -10.08
C SER A 3 -21.80 7.86 -10.05
N LEU A 4 -20.85 7.56 -10.95
CA LEU A 4 -20.16 6.26 -10.99
C LEU A 4 -19.17 6.09 -9.84
N GLN A 5 -18.47 7.17 -9.46
CA GLN A 5 -17.60 7.17 -8.27
C GLN A 5 -18.40 6.98 -6.97
N ASN A 6 -19.54 7.64 -6.83
CA ASN A 6 -20.43 7.47 -5.68
C ASN A 6 -21.00 6.04 -5.60
N ASN A 7 -21.36 5.45 -6.73
CA ASN A 7 -21.86 4.07 -6.77
C ASN A 7 -20.79 3.04 -6.41
N LEU A 8 -19.55 3.26 -6.85
CA LEU A 8 -18.43 2.37 -6.51
C LEU A 8 -18.06 2.46 -5.03
N ILE A 9 -18.05 3.68 -4.49
CA ILE A 9 -17.82 3.92 -3.05
C ILE A 9 -18.96 3.28 -2.24
N GLN A 10 -20.21 3.44 -2.63
CA GLN A 10 -21.35 2.81 -1.96
C GLN A 10 -21.33 1.29 -2.04
N TRP A 11 -20.88 0.72 -3.18
CA TRP A 11 -20.74 -0.72 -3.32
C TRP A 11 -19.63 -1.28 -2.43
N MET A 12 -18.49 -0.60 -2.36
CA MET A 12 -17.40 -0.96 -1.43
C MET A 12 -17.85 -0.84 0.02
N VAL A 13 -18.54 0.25 0.35
CA VAL A 13 -19.10 0.53 1.67
C VAL A 13 -20.12 -0.54 2.08
N SER A 14 -20.95 -1.04 1.16
CA SER A 14 -21.91 -2.11 1.45
C SER A 14 -21.27 -3.47 1.75
N LYS A 15 -20.02 -3.68 1.33
CA LYS A 15 -19.25 -4.92 1.58
C LYS A 15 -18.24 -4.80 2.72
N MET A 16 -18.06 -3.60 3.26
CA MET A 16 -17.12 -3.33 4.35
C MET A 16 -17.81 -3.33 5.71
N SER A 17 -17.11 -3.81 6.73
CA SER A 17 -17.59 -3.78 8.10
C SER A 17 -17.59 -2.35 8.67
N LYS A 18 -18.32 -2.14 9.77
CA LYS A 18 -18.50 -0.85 10.45
C LYS A 18 -17.23 0.01 10.67
N PRO A 19 -16.03 -0.52 10.99
CA PRO A 19 -14.88 0.33 11.25
C PRO A 19 -14.48 1.21 10.06
N LEU A 20 -14.52 0.68 8.84
CA LEU A 20 -14.11 1.45 7.66
C LEU A 20 -15.14 2.53 7.29
N LEU A 21 -16.43 2.30 7.57
CA LEU A 21 -17.52 3.25 7.34
C LEU A 21 -17.43 4.50 8.23
N SER A 22 -16.77 4.40 9.39
CA SER A 22 -16.62 5.52 10.33
C SER A 22 -15.55 6.52 9.92
N TYR A 23 -14.75 6.21 8.90
CA TYR A 23 -13.64 7.05 8.45
C TYR A 23 -13.97 7.76 7.13
N ASN A 24 -13.42 8.96 6.96
CA ASN A 24 -13.46 9.67 5.67
C ASN A 24 -12.44 9.06 4.72
N LEU A 25 -12.87 8.09 3.93
CA LEU A 25 -12.04 7.34 3.00
C LEU A 25 -11.93 8.06 1.67
N GLN A 26 -10.71 8.40 1.26
CA GLN A 26 -10.41 9.06 0.00
C GLN A 26 -9.69 8.10 -0.95
N LYS A 27 -10.18 8.01 -2.19
CA LYS A 27 -9.49 7.25 -3.22
C LYS A 27 -8.33 8.06 -3.80
N ILE A 28 -7.17 7.43 -3.92
CA ILE A 28 -5.97 8.04 -4.48
C ILE A 28 -5.65 7.41 -5.83
N ASN A 29 -5.35 8.24 -6.82
CA ASN A 29 -4.95 7.76 -8.12
C ASN A 29 -3.55 7.14 -8.06
N LEU A 30 -3.49 5.83 -8.23
CA LEU A 30 -2.26 5.04 -8.25
C LEU A 30 -1.80 4.86 -9.69
N ILE A 31 -0.55 5.24 -9.97
CA ILE A 31 0.04 5.15 -11.30
C ILE A 31 1.14 4.09 -11.28
N PHE A 32 0.98 3.07 -12.11
CA PHE A 32 2.00 2.05 -12.32
C PHE A 32 2.96 2.48 -13.42
N HIS A 33 4.26 2.39 -13.15
CA HIS A 33 5.33 2.77 -14.09
C HIS A 33 5.98 1.57 -14.76
N GLY A 34 5.89 0.39 -14.18
CA GLY A 34 6.44 -0.84 -14.72
C GLY A 34 6.06 -2.06 -13.92
N PHE A 35 6.05 -3.20 -14.61
CA PHE A 35 5.79 -4.53 -14.03
C PHE A 35 6.95 -5.46 -14.36
N ASP A 36 6.99 -6.59 -13.68
CA ASP A 36 7.98 -7.66 -13.86
C ASP A 36 9.43 -7.15 -13.73
N ILE A 37 9.64 -6.22 -12.78
CA ILE A 37 10.96 -5.64 -12.53
C ILE A 37 11.76 -6.59 -11.65
N LYS A 38 12.88 -7.06 -12.19
CA LYS A 38 13.86 -7.83 -11.43
C LYS A 38 14.88 -6.88 -10.82
N VAL A 39 15.11 -7.02 -9.51
CA VAL A 39 16.12 -6.24 -8.78
C VAL A 39 17.23 -7.20 -8.36
N GLU A 40 18.45 -6.91 -8.76
CA GLU A 40 19.62 -7.75 -8.45
C GLU A 40 20.54 -7.04 -7.47
N GLU A 41 21.01 -7.80 -6.47
CA GLU A 41 22.06 -7.36 -5.57
C GLU A 41 23.43 -7.84 -6.11
N SER A 42 24.34 -6.91 -6.30
CA SER A 42 25.69 -7.21 -6.82
C SER A 42 26.66 -7.68 -5.76
N ASN A 43 26.38 -7.44 -4.48
CA ASN A 43 27.25 -7.83 -3.38
C ASN A 43 26.92 -9.24 -2.89
N LYS A 44 27.76 -10.22 -3.26
CA LYS A 44 27.57 -11.63 -2.94
C LYS A 44 27.76 -11.99 -1.46
N ASN A 45 28.28 -11.07 -0.63
CA ASN A 45 28.57 -11.30 0.79
C ASN A 45 27.44 -10.86 1.73
N ILE A 46 26.30 -10.40 1.21
CA ILE A 46 25.17 -9.91 1.98
C ILE A 46 24.07 -10.98 2.01
N GLU A 47 23.57 -11.27 3.22
CA GLU A 47 22.36 -12.08 3.36
C GLU A 47 21.14 -11.34 2.81
N LEU A 48 20.38 -12.03 1.97
CA LEU A 48 19.19 -11.51 1.31
C LEU A 48 17.93 -12.08 1.95
N ASN A 49 16.83 -11.35 1.83
CA ASN A 49 15.52 -11.83 2.27
C ASN A 49 14.88 -12.78 1.25
N GLN A 50 13.74 -13.35 1.60
CA GLN A 50 13.03 -14.35 0.79
C GLN A 50 12.50 -13.83 -0.57
N TYR A 51 12.53 -12.51 -0.81
CA TYR A 51 12.04 -11.89 -2.05
C TYR A 51 13.16 -11.61 -3.07
N THR A 52 14.35 -12.12 -2.85
CA THR A 52 15.51 -11.84 -3.72
C THR A 52 15.30 -12.24 -5.18
N ASN A 53 14.47 -13.25 -5.44
CA ASN A 53 14.14 -13.72 -6.80
C ASN A 53 12.72 -13.31 -7.27
N ALA A 54 12.04 -12.46 -6.52
CA ALA A 54 10.72 -11.98 -6.89
C ALA A 54 10.79 -10.93 -8.00
N LEU A 55 9.69 -10.79 -8.72
CA LEU A 55 9.46 -9.68 -9.64
C LEU A 55 8.62 -8.62 -8.93
N PHE A 56 8.93 -7.37 -9.17
CA PHE A 56 8.33 -6.22 -8.50
C PHE A 56 7.60 -5.31 -9.48
N THR A 57 6.75 -4.45 -8.94
CA THR A 57 6.13 -3.36 -9.70
C THR A 57 6.63 -2.02 -9.18
N SER A 58 6.71 -1.03 -10.06
CA SER A 58 7.01 0.36 -9.73
C SER A 58 5.74 1.19 -9.85
N PHE A 59 5.48 2.03 -8.85
CA PHE A 59 4.29 2.88 -8.83
C PHE A 59 4.50 4.18 -8.05
N SER A 60 3.63 5.13 -8.32
CA SER A 60 3.57 6.42 -7.63
C SER A 60 2.13 6.87 -7.47
N ILE A 61 1.94 7.99 -6.81
CA ILE A 61 0.64 8.66 -6.78
C ILE A 61 0.71 9.98 -7.53
N ASP A 62 -0.34 10.28 -8.29
CA ASP A 62 -0.46 11.52 -9.06
C ASP A 62 -1.40 12.48 -8.33
N SER A 63 -0.88 13.09 -7.28
CA SER A 63 -1.60 14.20 -6.65
C SER A 63 -0.68 15.02 -5.74
N PRO A 64 -0.47 16.31 -6.06
CA PRO A 64 0.25 17.21 -5.16
C PRO A 64 -0.50 17.44 -3.84
N VAL A 65 -1.83 17.21 -3.81
CA VAL A 65 -2.67 17.40 -2.61
C VAL A 65 -2.25 16.48 -1.46
N PHE A 66 -1.74 15.28 -1.78
CA PHE A 66 -1.36 14.29 -0.76
C PHE A 66 0.14 14.28 -0.43
N GLU A 67 0.90 15.23 -0.97
CA GLU A 67 2.37 15.22 -0.82
C GLU A 67 2.80 15.21 0.64
N ASP A 68 2.23 16.08 1.47
CA ASP A 68 2.56 16.24 2.89
C ASP A 68 1.48 15.71 3.84
N LYS A 69 0.59 14.85 3.34
CA LYS A 69 -0.49 14.30 4.16
C LYS A 69 -0.05 13.11 4.98
N LYS A 70 -0.55 13.06 6.21
CA LYS A 70 -0.34 11.99 7.19
C LYS A 70 -1.61 11.19 7.37
N GLY A 71 -1.47 9.92 7.68
CA GLY A 71 -2.63 9.08 7.94
C GLY A 71 -2.40 7.60 7.66
N VAL A 72 -3.50 6.92 7.40
CA VAL A 72 -3.52 5.48 7.11
C VAL A 72 -3.84 5.28 5.63
N PHE A 73 -3.08 4.44 4.96
CA PHE A 73 -3.32 4.08 3.58
C PHE A 73 -3.64 2.58 3.44
N ILE A 74 -4.48 2.27 2.46
CA ILE A 74 -5.06 0.95 2.29
C ILE A 74 -4.95 0.54 0.83
N PHE A 75 -4.31 -0.59 0.55
CA PHE A 75 -4.32 -1.21 -0.77
C PHE A 75 -5.42 -2.26 -0.84
N THR A 76 -6.20 -2.23 -1.92
CA THR A 76 -7.21 -3.24 -2.22
C THR A 76 -6.96 -3.87 -3.57
N VAL A 77 -7.32 -5.15 -3.69
CA VAL A 77 -7.37 -5.89 -4.95
C VAL A 77 -8.78 -6.43 -5.11
N TYR A 78 -9.49 -6.00 -6.15
CA TYR A 78 -10.92 -6.29 -6.33
C TYR A 78 -11.76 -5.99 -5.07
N GLY A 79 -11.49 -4.85 -4.41
CA GLY A 79 -12.20 -4.43 -3.20
C GLY A 79 -11.82 -5.15 -1.91
N THR A 80 -10.97 -6.16 -1.97
CA THR A 80 -10.45 -6.85 -0.78
C THR A 80 -9.22 -6.12 -0.26
N ILE A 81 -9.22 -5.77 1.03
CA ILE A 81 -8.08 -5.13 1.69
C ILE A 81 -6.94 -6.13 1.78
N VAL A 82 -5.82 -5.80 1.14
CA VAL A 82 -4.61 -6.65 1.13
C VAL A 82 -3.49 -6.10 1.98
N TYR A 83 -3.47 -4.79 2.22
CA TYR A 83 -2.47 -4.14 3.06
C TYR A 83 -3.01 -2.85 3.69
N VAL A 84 -2.68 -2.65 4.96
CA VAL A 84 -2.92 -1.40 5.70
C VAL A 84 -1.58 -0.88 6.21
N GLY A 85 -1.22 0.31 5.80
CA GLY A 85 -0.01 1.01 6.24
C GLY A 85 -0.32 2.37 6.83
N MET A 86 0.71 3.02 7.36
CA MET A 86 0.58 4.38 7.91
C MET A 86 1.79 5.23 7.58
N THR A 87 1.59 6.54 7.62
CA THR A 87 2.68 7.51 7.55
C THR A 87 2.45 8.66 8.53
N ASN A 88 3.51 9.04 9.23
CA ASN A 88 3.55 10.21 10.10
C ASN A 88 4.29 11.40 9.45
N ASP A 89 4.61 11.30 8.18
CA ASP A 89 5.35 12.32 7.42
C ASP A 89 4.62 12.67 6.13
N SER A 90 4.85 11.91 5.08
CA SER A 90 4.33 12.20 3.74
C SER A 90 3.80 10.94 3.08
N LEU A 91 2.54 10.94 2.71
CA LEU A 91 1.94 9.83 1.95
C LEU A 91 2.69 9.61 0.64
N LYS A 92 3.00 10.68 -0.09
CA LYS A 92 3.72 10.59 -1.36
C LYS A 92 5.09 9.92 -1.19
N LYS A 93 5.85 10.34 -0.19
CA LYS A 93 7.18 9.75 0.08
C LYS A 93 7.08 8.25 0.41
N VAL A 94 6.17 7.86 1.30
CA VAL A 94 6.05 6.47 1.69
C VAL A 94 5.59 5.59 0.53
N ILE A 95 4.63 6.04 -0.26
CA ILE A 95 4.17 5.27 -1.42
C ILE A 95 5.27 5.15 -2.47
N MET A 96 5.91 6.26 -2.86
CA MET A 96 6.89 6.25 -3.94
C MET A 96 8.23 5.63 -3.54
N ARG A 97 8.74 5.97 -2.36
CA ARG A 97 10.09 5.56 -1.95
C ARG A 97 10.12 4.22 -1.23
N THR A 98 9.12 3.95 -0.40
CA THR A 98 9.11 2.72 0.40
C THR A 98 8.55 1.55 -0.39
N TYR A 99 7.38 1.70 -0.98
CA TYR A 99 6.66 0.58 -1.62
C TYR A 99 6.75 0.59 -3.15
N GLY A 100 6.72 1.76 -3.75
CA GLY A 100 6.64 1.93 -5.21
C GLY A 100 7.98 1.84 -5.93
N ASN A 101 9.08 1.63 -5.23
CA ASN A 101 10.42 1.49 -5.81
C ASN A 101 11.27 0.55 -4.97
N ILE A 102 11.43 -0.68 -5.42
CA ILE A 102 12.29 -1.66 -4.77
C ILE A 102 13.71 -1.53 -5.31
N ILE A 103 14.63 -1.18 -4.44
CA ILE A 103 16.05 -1.05 -4.70
C ILE A 103 16.81 -2.20 -4.04
N PRO A 104 18.07 -2.52 -4.46
CA PRO A 104 18.82 -3.66 -3.94
C PRO A 104 18.91 -3.75 -2.42
N ARG A 105 19.11 -2.63 -1.73
CA ARG A 105 19.19 -2.60 -0.26
C ARG A 105 17.94 -3.14 0.43
N LYS A 106 16.77 -3.01 -0.16
CA LYS A 106 15.50 -3.52 0.41
C LYS A 106 15.45 -5.05 0.41
N LEU A 107 16.24 -5.70 -0.45
CA LEU A 107 16.36 -7.15 -0.53
C LEU A 107 17.30 -7.73 0.56
N HIS A 108 18.03 -6.91 1.27
CA HIS A 108 18.87 -7.38 2.37
C HIS A 108 18.00 -7.99 3.48
N LYS A 109 18.55 -8.95 4.22
CA LYS A 109 17.83 -9.62 5.33
C LYS A 109 17.30 -8.62 6.35
N ASP A 110 18.06 -7.57 6.64
CA ASP A 110 17.68 -6.45 7.52
C ASP A 110 17.04 -5.28 6.75
N GLY A 111 16.65 -5.49 5.51
CA GLY A 111 16.04 -4.48 4.66
C GLY A 111 14.54 -4.30 4.92
N GLN A 112 13.82 -3.92 3.88
CA GLN A 112 12.39 -3.63 3.97
C GLN A 112 11.54 -4.79 3.44
N LEU A 113 11.41 -5.83 4.24
CA LEU A 113 10.68 -7.05 3.89
C LEU A 113 9.22 -6.79 3.49
N THR A 114 8.52 -5.94 4.24
CA THR A 114 7.09 -5.62 3.95
C THR A 114 6.95 -4.89 2.62
N ALA A 115 7.87 -3.97 2.30
CA ALA A 115 7.87 -3.28 1.01
C ALA A 115 8.06 -4.25 -0.15
N CYS A 116 8.99 -5.18 -0.02
CA CYS A 116 9.23 -6.23 -1.02
C CYS A 116 7.99 -7.13 -1.18
N ARG A 117 7.39 -7.54 -0.07
CA ARG A 117 6.18 -8.37 -0.06
C ARG A 117 5.02 -7.70 -0.77
N LEU A 118 4.74 -6.44 -0.44
CA LEU A 118 3.65 -5.69 -1.08
C LEU A 118 3.91 -5.50 -2.57
N SER A 119 5.09 -5.03 -2.95
CA SER A 119 5.42 -4.82 -4.37
C SER A 119 5.34 -6.11 -5.19
N ALA A 120 5.86 -7.22 -4.67
CA ALA A 120 5.78 -8.52 -5.32
C ALA A 120 4.32 -9.02 -5.44
N PHE A 121 3.52 -8.83 -4.40
CA PHE A 121 2.10 -9.18 -4.41
C PHE A 121 1.31 -8.37 -5.45
N LEU A 122 1.52 -7.06 -5.50
CA LEU A 122 0.87 -6.20 -6.49
C LEU A 122 1.31 -6.58 -7.90
N ASN A 123 2.58 -6.94 -8.10
CA ASN A 123 3.06 -7.41 -9.39
C ASN A 123 2.34 -8.68 -9.85
N LYS A 124 2.18 -9.67 -8.97
CA LYS A 124 1.43 -10.90 -9.29
C LYS A 124 -0.04 -10.64 -9.65
N ASN A 125 -0.59 -9.55 -9.16
CA ASN A 125 -1.99 -9.16 -9.34
C ASN A 125 -2.18 -7.98 -10.30
N HIS A 126 -1.18 -7.65 -11.14
CA HIS A 126 -1.20 -6.45 -11.99
C HIS A 126 -2.33 -6.45 -13.02
N ASN A 127 -2.88 -7.60 -13.37
CA ASN A 127 -4.05 -7.73 -14.25
C ASN A 127 -5.39 -7.57 -13.54
N LYS A 128 -5.37 -7.35 -12.22
CA LYS A 128 -6.55 -7.15 -11.39
C LYS A 128 -6.73 -5.68 -11.05
N LYS A 129 -7.91 -5.32 -10.57
CA LYS A 129 -8.20 -3.95 -10.13
C LYS A 129 -7.53 -3.69 -8.78
N ILE A 130 -6.43 -2.95 -8.80
CA ILE A 130 -5.69 -2.51 -7.62
C ILE A 130 -6.06 -1.06 -7.33
N GLU A 131 -6.45 -0.76 -6.09
CA GLU A 131 -6.80 0.59 -5.66
C GLU A 131 -6.07 0.97 -4.39
N LEU A 132 -5.79 2.27 -4.24
CA LEU A 132 -5.21 2.87 -3.06
C LEU A 132 -6.22 3.83 -2.43
N TRP A 133 -6.43 3.67 -1.12
CA TRP A 133 -7.33 4.49 -0.31
C TRP A 133 -6.57 5.12 0.84
N PHE A 134 -7.07 6.26 1.32
CA PHE A 134 -6.39 7.05 2.33
C PHE A 134 -7.37 7.62 3.36
N ILE A 135 -6.98 7.55 4.63
CA ILE A 135 -7.65 8.19 5.76
C ILE A 135 -6.68 9.24 6.30
N GLU A 136 -6.97 10.52 6.06
CA GLU A 136 -6.14 11.62 6.55
C GLU A 136 -6.31 11.78 8.06
N CYS A 137 -5.20 11.89 8.77
CA CYS A 137 -5.18 12.12 10.20
C CYS A 137 -3.82 12.69 10.61
N ASP A 138 -3.82 13.76 11.43
CA ASP A 138 -2.60 14.41 11.90
C ASP A 138 -2.12 13.94 13.28
N ASP A 139 -2.96 13.24 14.02
CA ASP A 139 -2.64 12.72 15.34
C ASP A 139 -1.94 11.36 15.23
N LYS A 140 -0.67 11.30 15.64
CA LYS A 140 0.19 10.12 15.56
C LYS A 140 -0.39 8.90 16.28
N GLU A 141 -0.93 9.08 17.48
CA GLU A 141 -1.51 7.98 18.26
C GLU A 141 -2.81 7.48 17.61
N LYS A 142 -3.61 8.39 17.09
CA LYS A 142 -4.85 8.05 16.37
C LYS A 142 -4.56 7.32 15.06
N ILE A 143 -3.54 7.73 14.32
CA ILE A 143 -3.08 7.03 13.10
C ILE A 143 -2.73 5.57 13.43
N LYS A 144 -1.96 5.34 14.49
CA LYS A 144 -1.59 4.00 14.94
C LYS A 144 -2.81 3.17 15.37
N GLN A 145 -3.73 3.80 16.09
CA GLN A 145 -4.97 3.16 16.52
C GLN A 145 -5.82 2.73 15.32
N ILE A 146 -6.05 3.61 14.36
CA ILE A 146 -6.81 3.32 13.13
C ILE A 146 -6.18 2.15 12.37
N LYS A 147 -4.87 2.19 12.17
CA LYS A 147 -4.13 1.11 11.50
C LYS A 147 -4.36 -0.23 12.19
N ASN A 148 -4.19 -0.27 13.52
CA ASN A 148 -4.33 -1.51 14.28
C ASN A 148 -5.77 -2.05 14.25
N GLU A 149 -6.77 -1.18 14.39
CA GLU A 149 -8.18 -1.57 14.29
C GLU A 149 -8.50 -2.20 12.92
N LEU A 150 -8.01 -1.60 11.84
CA LEU A 150 -8.23 -2.12 10.50
C LEU A 150 -7.51 -3.46 10.27
N ILE A 151 -6.31 -3.62 10.78
CA ILE A 151 -5.56 -4.89 10.70
C ILE A 151 -6.28 -5.98 11.49
N ASP A 152 -6.75 -5.67 12.70
CA ASP A 152 -7.45 -6.64 13.56
C ASP A 152 -8.78 -7.07 12.95
N GLU A 153 -9.51 -6.15 12.33
CA GLU A 153 -10.81 -6.44 11.73
C GLU A 153 -10.68 -7.21 10.40
N TYR A 154 -9.85 -6.73 9.49
CA TYR A 154 -9.78 -7.27 8.12
C TYR A 154 -8.69 -8.33 7.93
N LYS A 155 -7.72 -8.41 8.81
CA LYS A 155 -6.60 -9.36 8.75
C LYS A 155 -5.95 -9.43 7.36
N PRO A 156 -5.48 -8.28 6.81
CA PRO A 156 -4.96 -8.22 5.45
C PRO A 156 -3.80 -9.18 5.26
N GLU A 157 -3.74 -9.82 4.10
CA GLU A 157 -2.75 -10.85 3.80
C GLU A 157 -1.29 -10.36 3.96
N ILE A 158 -1.01 -9.14 3.50
CA ILE A 158 0.35 -8.59 3.53
C ILE A 158 0.78 -8.17 4.94
N ASN A 159 -0.16 -7.81 5.81
CA ASN A 159 0.15 -7.46 7.21
C ASN A 159 0.42 -8.67 8.10
N LYS A 160 0.11 -9.88 7.67
CA LYS A 160 0.42 -11.10 8.41
C LYS A 160 1.94 -11.28 8.51
N ARG A 161 2.41 -11.59 9.70
CA ARG A 161 3.82 -11.88 9.98
C ARG A 161 4.15 -13.33 9.71
#